data_1371d6f1e647b75ea7d5e332657668b9
#
_entry.id   1371d6f1e647b75ea7d5e332657668b9
#
_cell.length_a   1.000
_cell.length_b   1.000
_cell.length_c   1.000
_cell.angle_alpha   90.00
_cell.angle_beta   90.00
_cell.angle_gamma   90.00
#
_symmetry.space_group_name_H-M   'P 1'
#
loop_
_entity.id
_entity.type
_entity.pdbx_description
1 polymer ?
#
loop_
_entity_poly.entity_id
_entity_poly.type
_entity_poly.pdbx_seq_one_letter_code
_entity_poly.pdbx_strand_id
1 'polypeptide(L)'
;MSNRSQSWRELSLGAKVFISLVVVAGTCVLLYGAIRPTSKNIAQFICYLLIAILAARLKVRLPGITGTMSVNFLFILLGILELGFAETLALATAAILVQCFYHDRPSPLQVTFNLSASALSIAAAYNVYHLAISTAQVKSHPLLLGLAAVTYFAANTGSIATVISLTEGRSIRNLWVECYFWSFPYYLVGAAFAGMIGWFNREFGWETSLLIVPII
;
A
#
# COMPACT_ATOMS: atom_id res chain seq x y z
N MET A 1 10.43 21.13 -11.58
CA MET A 1 9.29 21.74 -10.87
C MET A 1 9.74 21.99 -9.44
N SER A 2 9.62 23.26 -8.98
CA SER A 2 10.14 23.70 -7.68
C SER A 2 9.46 22.96 -6.54
N ASN A 3 10.24 22.19 -5.79
CA ASN A 3 9.81 21.45 -4.59
C ASN A 3 9.71 22.44 -3.42
N ARG A 4 8.75 23.37 -3.47
CA ARG A 4 8.37 24.17 -2.29
C ARG A 4 7.49 23.26 -1.42
N SER A 5 8.09 22.66 -0.40
CA SER A 5 7.33 22.13 0.72
C SER A 5 6.52 23.28 1.31
N GLN A 6 5.22 23.34 0.97
CA GLN A 6 4.33 24.32 1.62
C GLN A 6 4.43 24.11 3.12
N SER A 7 4.70 25.19 3.86
CA SER A 7 4.75 25.12 5.29
C SER A 7 3.34 24.79 5.83
N TRP A 8 3.23 24.06 6.94
CA TRP A 8 1.95 23.75 7.58
C TRP A 8 1.04 24.98 7.73
N ARG A 9 1.64 26.15 7.96
CA ARG A 9 0.91 27.41 8.17
C ARG A 9 0.15 27.89 6.94
N GLU A 10 0.66 27.61 5.74
CA GLU A 10 0.11 28.05 4.45
C GLU A 10 -1.03 27.15 3.93
N LEU A 11 -1.24 25.99 4.54
CA LEU A 11 -2.29 25.04 4.13
C LEU A 11 -3.69 25.59 4.45
N SER A 12 -4.64 25.28 3.56
CA SER A 12 -6.07 25.56 3.80
C SER A 12 -6.59 24.83 5.04
N LEU A 13 -7.64 25.34 5.68
CA LEU A 13 -8.25 24.69 6.83
C LEU A 13 -8.70 23.25 6.48
N GLY A 14 -9.30 23.05 5.31
CA GLY A 14 -9.72 21.73 4.83
C GLY A 14 -8.55 20.76 4.70
N ALA A 15 -7.40 21.20 4.16
CA ALA A 15 -6.20 20.40 4.08
C ALA A 15 -5.67 20.00 5.46
N LYS A 16 -5.62 20.97 6.40
CA LYS A 16 -5.18 20.71 7.79
C LYS A 16 -6.05 19.67 8.49
N VAL A 17 -7.38 19.83 8.40
CA VAL A 17 -8.34 18.90 9.00
C VAL A 17 -8.20 17.50 8.39
N PHE A 18 -8.15 17.40 7.07
CA PHE A 18 -8.02 16.11 6.38
C PHE A 18 -6.71 15.41 6.73
N ILE A 19 -5.57 16.12 6.66
CA ILE A 19 -4.26 15.55 7.01
C ILE A 19 -4.26 15.08 8.47
N SER A 20 -4.79 15.90 9.40
CA SER A 20 -4.85 15.53 10.82
C SER A 20 -5.70 14.29 11.05
N LEU A 21 -6.87 14.17 10.41
CA LEU A 21 -7.74 13.00 10.52
C LEU A 21 -7.05 11.73 10.00
N VAL A 22 -6.42 11.81 8.81
CA VAL A 22 -5.70 10.67 8.23
C VAL A 22 -4.52 10.26 9.11
N VAL A 23 -3.75 11.23 9.63
CA VAL A 23 -2.59 10.96 10.50
C VAL A 23 -3.03 10.33 11.80
N VAL A 24 -4.04 10.87 12.48
CA VAL A 24 -4.54 10.30 13.74
C VAL A 24 -5.09 8.89 13.52
N ALA A 25 -5.98 8.71 12.54
CA ALA A 25 -6.58 7.40 12.26
C ALA A 25 -5.53 6.37 11.83
N GLY A 26 -4.59 6.76 10.94
CA GLY A 26 -3.50 5.88 10.51
C GLY A 26 -2.53 5.51 11.64
N THR A 27 -2.22 6.46 12.52
CA THR A 27 -1.40 6.19 13.72
C THR A 27 -2.13 5.20 14.65
N CYS A 28 -3.43 5.35 14.86
CA CYS A 28 -4.22 4.38 15.63
C CYS A 28 -4.15 2.98 15.01
N VAL A 29 -4.23 2.87 13.69
CA VAL A 29 -4.08 1.58 12.98
C VAL A 29 -2.69 0.99 13.17
N LEU A 30 -1.63 1.79 13.07
CA LEU A 30 -0.25 1.34 13.29
C LEU A 30 -0.04 0.86 14.72
N LEU A 31 -0.52 1.62 15.71
CA LEU A 31 -0.45 1.22 17.12
C LEU A 31 -1.25 -0.06 17.38
N TYR A 32 -2.46 -0.16 16.82
CA TYR A 32 -3.27 -1.38 16.92
C TYR A 32 -2.55 -2.60 16.30
N GLY A 33 -1.88 -2.43 15.13
CA GLY A 33 -1.07 -3.47 14.53
C GLY A 33 0.11 -3.89 15.42
N ALA A 34 0.79 -2.92 16.04
CA ALA A 34 1.97 -3.19 16.87
C ALA A 34 1.66 -4.04 18.13
N ILE A 35 0.42 -4.02 18.63
CA ILE A 35 0.00 -4.84 19.79
C ILE A 35 -0.56 -6.20 19.40
N ARG A 36 -0.70 -6.50 18.09
CA ARG A 36 -1.21 -7.78 17.61
C ARG A 36 -0.10 -8.83 17.59
N PRO A 37 -0.46 -10.10 17.85
CA PRO A 37 0.53 -11.17 17.80
C PRO A 37 1.08 -11.33 16.38
N THR A 38 2.38 -11.59 16.31
CA THR A 38 3.09 -11.91 15.07
C THR A 38 2.72 -13.32 14.61
N SER A 39 2.82 -13.58 13.32
CA SER A 39 2.49 -14.90 12.76
C SER A 39 3.45 -15.99 13.22
N LYS A 40 3.06 -17.24 12.98
CA LYS A 40 3.85 -18.40 13.38
C LYS A 40 5.12 -18.62 12.57
N ASN A 41 5.23 -17.96 11.38
CA ASN A 41 6.36 -18.17 10.47
C ASN A 41 7.20 -16.89 10.31
N ILE A 42 8.07 -16.66 11.30
CA ILE A 42 8.96 -15.48 11.30
C ILE A 42 9.93 -15.50 10.10
N ALA A 43 10.35 -16.69 9.64
CA ALA A 43 11.27 -16.80 8.49
C ALA A 43 10.63 -16.27 7.22
N GLN A 44 9.38 -16.65 6.94
CA GLN A 44 8.60 -16.15 5.81
C GLN A 44 8.44 -14.62 5.88
N PHE A 45 8.08 -14.08 7.04
CA PHE A 45 7.96 -12.64 7.24
C PHE A 45 9.27 -11.91 6.95
N ILE A 46 10.40 -12.39 7.50
CA ILE A 46 11.72 -11.76 7.28
C ILE A 46 12.09 -11.78 5.80
N CYS A 47 11.88 -12.91 5.12
CA CYS A 47 12.14 -13.02 3.68
C CYS A 47 11.31 -12.01 2.88
N TYR A 48 9.99 -11.95 3.12
CA TYR A 48 9.13 -11.00 2.41
C TYR A 48 9.48 -9.55 2.73
N LEU A 49 9.84 -9.24 3.98
CA LEU A 49 10.28 -7.91 4.39
C LEU A 49 11.55 -7.49 3.63
N LEU A 50 12.57 -8.36 3.56
CA LEU A 50 13.80 -8.06 2.84
C LEU A 50 13.55 -7.83 1.36
N ILE A 51 12.73 -8.66 0.72
CA ILE A 51 12.41 -8.53 -0.70
C ILE A 51 11.59 -7.25 -0.93
N ALA A 52 10.61 -6.94 -0.07
CA ALA A 52 9.83 -5.70 -0.17
C ALA A 52 10.71 -4.45 -0.04
N ILE A 53 11.69 -4.46 0.85
CA ILE A 53 12.68 -3.37 1.00
C ILE A 53 13.53 -3.22 -0.25
N LEU A 54 13.96 -4.32 -0.86
CA LEU A 54 14.71 -4.29 -2.12
C LEU A 54 13.83 -3.78 -3.26
N ALA A 55 12.62 -4.31 -3.40
CA ALA A 55 11.66 -3.89 -4.41
C ALA A 55 11.21 -2.43 -4.26
N ALA A 56 11.20 -1.89 -3.03
CA ALA A 56 10.87 -0.49 -2.78
C ALA A 56 11.85 0.50 -3.45
N ARG A 57 13.05 0.05 -3.78
CA ARG A 57 14.06 0.84 -4.54
C ARG A 57 13.78 0.82 -6.05
N LEU A 58 13.03 -0.16 -6.54
CA LEU A 58 12.70 -0.29 -7.95
C LEU A 58 11.48 0.58 -8.26
N LYS A 59 11.71 1.67 -8.96
CA LYS A 59 10.64 2.52 -9.49
C LYS A 59 10.41 2.18 -10.96
N VAL A 60 9.21 1.74 -11.29
CA VAL A 60 8.81 1.48 -12.67
C VAL A 60 8.13 2.74 -13.22
N ARG A 61 8.66 3.26 -14.32
CA ARG A 61 7.99 4.30 -15.09
C ARG A 61 7.01 3.64 -16.05
N LEU A 62 5.75 3.96 -15.91
CA LEU A 62 4.73 3.43 -16.80
C LEU A 62 4.62 4.30 -18.05
N PRO A 63 4.55 3.70 -19.25
CA PRO A 63 4.31 4.45 -20.49
C PRO A 63 2.99 5.23 -20.40
N GLY A 64 3.05 6.53 -20.74
CA GLY A 64 1.85 7.38 -20.76
C GLY A 64 1.41 7.96 -19.42
N ILE A 65 2.15 7.69 -18.32
CA ILE A 65 1.84 8.24 -17.00
C ILE A 65 3.00 9.11 -16.52
N THR A 66 2.70 10.30 -15.99
CA THR A 66 3.70 11.24 -15.46
C THR A 66 4.27 10.83 -14.10
N GLY A 67 3.79 9.74 -13.51
CA GLY A 67 4.20 9.21 -12.21
C GLY A 67 5.06 7.94 -12.30
N THR A 68 5.76 7.63 -11.21
CA THR A 68 6.43 6.33 -11.01
C THR A 68 5.60 5.47 -10.08
N MET A 69 5.42 4.20 -10.41
CA MET A 69 4.85 3.21 -9.50
C MET A 69 5.95 2.38 -8.82
N SER A 70 5.73 2.09 -7.57
CA SER A 70 6.54 1.12 -6.84
C SER A 70 5.91 -0.26 -6.92
N VAL A 71 6.72 -1.29 -7.10
CA VAL A 71 6.28 -2.70 -7.05
C VAL A 71 5.82 -3.10 -5.62
N ASN A 72 5.98 -2.20 -4.66
CA ASN A 72 5.66 -2.45 -3.24
C ASN A 72 4.23 -2.93 -2.99
N PHE A 73 3.24 -2.48 -3.80
CA PHE A 73 1.85 -2.91 -3.63
C PHE A 73 1.66 -4.42 -3.81
N LEU A 74 2.48 -5.08 -4.64
CA LEU A 74 2.47 -6.53 -4.78
C LEU A 74 2.77 -7.23 -3.45
N PHE A 75 3.80 -6.74 -2.73
CA PHE A 75 4.18 -7.29 -1.43
C PHE A 75 3.16 -6.98 -0.35
N ILE A 76 2.45 -5.85 -0.45
CA ILE A 76 1.32 -5.55 0.43
C ILE A 76 0.19 -6.57 0.20
N LEU A 77 -0.17 -6.86 -1.05
CA LEU A 77 -1.20 -7.85 -1.37
C LEU A 77 -0.78 -9.27 -0.96
N LEU A 78 0.49 -9.62 -1.17
CA LEU A 78 1.04 -10.87 -0.71
C LEU A 78 1.03 -10.98 0.83
N GLY A 79 1.34 -9.88 1.52
CA GLY A 79 1.21 -9.77 2.97
C GLY A 79 -0.22 -9.97 3.46
N ILE A 80 -1.21 -9.35 2.79
CA ILE A 80 -2.64 -9.55 3.10
C ILE A 80 -3.05 -11.02 2.94
N LEU A 81 -2.48 -11.72 1.95
CA LEU A 81 -2.80 -13.11 1.65
C LEU A 81 -2.12 -14.11 2.61
N GLU A 82 -0.84 -13.90 2.93
CA GLU A 82 0.05 -14.88 3.54
C GLU A 82 0.49 -14.55 4.98
N LEU A 83 0.43 -13.27 5.36
CA LEU A 83 0.94 -12.78 6.64
C LEU A 83 -0.17 -12.30 7.57
N GLY A 84 0.18 -12.08 8.83
CA GLY A 84 -0.69 -11.42 9.79
C GLY A 84 -0.82 -9.91 9.53
N PHE A 85 -1.84 -9.29 10.12
CA PHE A 85 -2.10 -7.86 9.98
C PHE A 85 -0.90 -7.00 10.42
N ALA A 86 -0.32 -7.33 11.57
CA ALA A 86 0.86 -6.63 12.11
C ALA A 86 2.06 -6.69 11.16
N GLU A 87 2.33 -7.85 10.60
CA GLU A 87 3.45 -8.09 9.68
C GLU A 87 3.24 -7.40 8.34
N THR A 88 2.01 -7.42 7.80
CA THR A 88 1.66 -6.69 6.58
C THR A 88 1.88 -5.19 6.76
N LEU A 89 1.47 -4.62 7.90
CA LEU A 89 1.73 -3.22 8.24
C LEU A 89 3.22 -2.92 8.39
N ALA A 90 3.98 -3.79 9.08
CA ALA A 90 5.42 -3.60 9.28
C ALA A 90 6.17 -3.65 7.95
N LEU A 91 5.85 -4.61 7.08
CA LEU A 91 6.41 -4.74 5.75
C LEU A 91 6.16 -3.48 4.90
N ALA A 92 4.91 -3.04 4.85
CA ALA A 92 4.53 -1.85 4.10
C ALA A 92 5.19 -0.58 4.65
N THR A 93 5.20 -0.41 5.97
CA THR A 93 5.85 0.72 6.64
C THR A 93 7.33 0.80 6.31
N ALA A 94 8.06 -0.32 6.42
CA ALA A 94 9.48 -0.40 6.09
C ALA A 94 9.73 -0.04 4.62
N ALA A 95 8.95 -0.61 3.70
CA ALA A 95 9.10 -0.36 2.26
C ALA A 95 8.80 1.11 1.89
N ILE A 96 7.76 1.72 2.48
CA ILE A 96 7.42 3.14 2.26
C ILE A 96 8.52 4.06 2.80
N LEU A 97 9.07 3.77 3.99
CA LEU A 97 10.19 4.53 4.54
C LEU A 97 11.40 4.48 3.61
N VAL A 98 11.78 3.29 3.14
CA VAL A 98 12.88 3.14 2.18
C VAL A 98 12.60 3.93 0.91
N GLN A 99 11.38 3.86 0.36
CA GLN A 99 10.99 4.60 -0.83
C GLN A 99 11.07 6.13 -0.63
N CYS A 100 10.62 6.63 0.53
CA CYS A 100 10.67 8.05 0.87
C CYS A 100 12.11 8.58 0.95
N PHE A 101 13.01 7.83 1.57
CA PHE A 101 14.38 8.32 1.81
C PHE A 101 15.35 8.05 0.65
N TYR A 102 15.02 7.11 -0.25
CA TYR A 102 15.93 6.73 -1.32
C TYR A 102 15.95 7.72 -2.50
N HIS A 103 14.86 8.40 -2.81
CA HIS A 103 14.72 9.18 -4.05
C HIS A 103 14.57 10.67 -3.84
N ASP A 104 13.74 11.07 -2.90
CA ASP A 104 13.45 12.46 -2.57
C ASP A 104 13.51 12.59 -1.06
N ARG A 105 13.90 13.77 -0.56
CA ARG A 105 13.80 14.05 0.86
C ARG A 105 12.45 14.72 1.14
N PRO A 106 11.35 13.98 1.26
CA PRO A 106 10.05 14.54 1.54
C PRO A 106 10.04 15.20 2.91
N SER A 107 9.13 16.17 3.09
CA SER A 107 8.95 16.77 4.41
C SER A 107 8.47 15.71 5.42
N PRO A 108 8.78 15.85 6.73
CA PRO A 108 8.28 14.93 7.75
C PRO A 108 6.75 14.76 7.72
N LEU A 109 6.03 15.83 7.40
CA LEU A 109 4.58 15.81 7.24
C LEU A 109 4.13 14.88 6.10
N GLN A 110 4.82 14.93 4.95
CA GLN A 110 4.52 14.05 3.81
C GLN A 110 4.80 12.59 4.14
N VAL A 111 5.92 12.31 4.83
CA VAL A 111 6.23 10.94 5.27
C VAL A 111 5.15 10.41 6.21
N THR A 112 4.79 11.19 7.24
CA THR A 112 3.77 10.80 8.22
C THR A 112 2.42 10.59 7.56
N PHE A 113 2.02 11.48 6.65
CA PHE A 113 0.78 11.35 5.90
C PHE A 113 0.77 10.07 5.04
N ASN A 114 1.84 9.82 4.27
CA ASN A 114 1.94 8.64 3.40
C ASN A 114 1.89 7.33 4.18
N LEU A 115 2.59 7.25 5.32
CA LEU A 115 2.55 6.10 6.21
C LEU A 115 1.13 5.87 6.75
N SER A 116 0.49 6.93 7.21
CA SER A 116 -0.85 6.87 7.79
C SER A 116 -1.91 6.51 6.75
N ALA A 117 -1.87 7.12 5.56
CA ALA A 117 -2.78 6.82 4.46
C ALA A 117 -2.62 5.36 3.97
N SER A 118 -1.37 4.88 3.87
CA SER A 118 -1.09 3.49 3.52
C SER A 118 -1.59 2.52 4.59
N ALA A 119 -1.37 2.82 5.88
CA ALA A 119 -1.85 1.99 6.98
C ALA A 119 -3.38 1.84 6.96
N LEU A 120 -4.12 2.94 6.72
CA LEU A 120 -5.57 2.92 6.57
C LEU A 120 -6.01 2.09 5.36
N SER A 121 -5.31 2.25 4.23
CA SER A 121 -5.61 1.51 3.00
C SER A 121 -5.38 0.01 3.16
N ILE A 122 -4.30 -0.38 3.87
CA ILE A 122 -4.02 -1.77 4.22
C ILE A 122 -5.08 -2.31 5.16
N ALA A 123 -5.46 -1.56 6.20
CA ALA A 123 -6.50 -1.99 7.13
C ALA A 123 -7.83 -2.23 6.42
N ALA A 124 -8.23 -1.35 5.50
CA ALA A 124 -9.43 -1.52 4.71
C ALA A 124 -9.35 -2.78 3.82
N ALA A 125 -8.27 -2.94 3.06
CA ALA A 125 -8.07 -4.08 2.16
C ALA A 125 -7.95 -5.41 2.91
N TYR A 126 -7.23 -5.43 4.04
CA TYR A 126 -7.07 -6.60 4.90
C TYR A 126 -8.43 -7.06 5.45
N ASN A 127 -9.24 -6.12 5.94
CA ASN A 127 -10.58 -6.42 6.43
C ASN A 127 -11.50 -6.92 5.31
N VAL A 128 -11.48 -6.32 4.13
CA VAL A 128 -12.27 -6.78 2.98
C VAL A 128 -11.91 -8.23 2.63
N TYR A 129 -10.63 -8.58 2.61
CA TYR A 129 -10.19 -9.94 2.32
C TYR A 129 -10.61 -10.94 3.42
N HIS A 130 -10.28 -10.67 4.67
CA HIS A 130 -10.45 -11.62 5.77
C HIS A 130 -11.89 -11.70 6.30
N LEU A 131 -12.63 -10.58 6.36
CA LEU A 131 -14.04 -10.60 6.77
C LEU A 131 -14.91 -11.30 5.73
N ALA A 132 -14.65 -11.11 4.44
CA ALA A 132 -15.41 -11.78 3.40
C ALA A 132 -15.18 -13.30 3.40
N ILE A 133 -13.97 -13.78 3.74
CA ILE A 133 -13.71 -15.20 3.93
C ILE A 133 -14.54 -15.76 5.11
N SER A 134 -14.59 -15.01 6.22
CA SER A 134 -15.23 -15.49 7.45
C SER A 134 -16.76 -15.42 7.41
N THR A 135 -17.34 -14.43 6.70
CA THR A 135 -18.77 -14.15 6.77
C THR A 135 -19.56 -14.54 5.52
N ALA A 136 -18.99 -14.40 4.33
CA ALA A 136 -19.74 -14.47 3.08
C ALA A 136 -19.74 -15.83 2.40
N GLN A 137 -19.17 -16.89 2.97
CA GLN A 137 -18.99 -18.21 2.33
C GLN A 137 -18.36 -18.15 0.92
N VAL A 138 -17.77 -17.01 0.55
CA VAL A 138 -17.08 -16.83 -0.73
C VAL A 138 -15.75 -17.55 -0.64
N LYS A 139 -15.68 -18.75 -1.20
CA LYS A 139 -14.45 -19.58 -1.23
C LYS A 139 -13.46 -19.17 -2.33
N SER A 140 -13.78 -18.15 -3.11
CA SER A 140 -12.92 -17.70 -4.22
C SER A 140 -11.84 -16.73 -3.73
N HIS A 141 -10.71 -17.24 -3.28
CA HIS A 141 -9.55 -16.45 -2.89
C HIS A 141 -9.12 -15.42 -3.97
N PRO A 142 -9.09 -15.74 -5.28
CA PRO A 142 -8.74 -14.76 -6.30
C PRO A 142 -9.70 -13.56 -6.38
N LEU A 143 -11.01 -13.80 -6.25
CA LEU A 143 -11.99 -12.71 -6.26
C LEU A 143 -11.81 -11.78 -5.06
N LEU A 144 -11.62 -12.36 -3.87
CA LEU A 144 -11.41 -11.59 -2.64
C LEU A 144 -10.12 -10.79 -2.68
N LEU A 145 -9.06 -11.37 -3.25
CA LEU A 145 -7.80 -10.66 -3.44
C LEU A 145 -7.93 -9.51 -4.46
N GLY A 146 -8.70 -9.72 -5.52
CA GLY A 146 -9.07 -8.66 -6.47
C GLY A 146 -9.83 -7.52 -5.78
N LEU A 147 -10.81 -7.84 -4.93
CA LEU A 147 -11.56 -6.83 -4.14
C LEU A 147 -10.66 -6.10 -3.15
N ALA A 148 -9.74 -6.80 -2.49
CA ALA A 148 -8.75 -6.19 -1.61
C ALA A 148 -7.83 -5.23 -2.38
N ALA A 149 -7.38 -5.62 -3.58
CA ALA A 149 -6.55 -4.77 -4.45
C ALA A 149 -7.30 -3.49 -4.89
N VAL A 150 -8.57 -3.62 -5.29
CA VAL A 150 -9.44 -2.47 -5.61
C VAL A 150 -9.60 -1.56 -4.41
N THR A 151 -9.85 -2.12 -3.24
CA THR A 151 -10.02 -1.36 -1.99
C THR A 151 -8.73 -0.62 -1.62
N TYR A 152 -7.60 -1.31 -1.67
CA TYR A 152 -6.29 -0.70 -1.42
C TYR A 152 -6.01 0.43 -2.42
N PHE A 153 -6.20 0.18 -3.71
CA PHE A 153 -6.02 1.18 -4.77
C PHE A 153 -6.88 2.42 -4.52
N ALA A 154 -8.19 2.24 -4.33
CA ALA A 154 -9.12 3.35 -4.15
C ALA A 154 -8.81 4.16 -2.89
N ALA A 155 -8.55 3.50 -1.75
CA ALA A 155 -8.24 4.16 -0.49
C ALA A 155 -6.91 4.92 -0.55
N ASN A 156 -5.86 4.30 -1.07
CA ASN A 156 -4.53 4.90 -1.14
C ASN A 156 -4.48 6.07 -2.14
N THR A 157 -4.91 5.84 -3.39
CA THR A 157 -4.87 6.88 -4.43
C THR A 157 -5.90 7.98 -4.17
N GLY A 158 -7.07 7.64 -3.61
CA GLY A 158 -8.08 8.60 -3.21
C GLY A 158 -7.59 9.53 -2.10
N SER A 159 -6.89 9.00 -1.09
CA SER A 159 -6.29 9.82 -0.01
C SER A 159 -5.26 10.79 -0.56
N ILE A 160 -4.38 10.33 -1.47
CA ILE A 160 -3.34 11.17 -2.07
C ILE A 160 -3.97 12.23 -3.00
N ALA A 161 -4.94 11.85 -3.84
CA ALA A 161 -5.64 12.81 -4.71
C ALA A 161 -6.39 13.86 -3.89
N THR A 162 -6.98 13.47 -2.77
CA THR A 162 -7.69 14.38 -1.87
C THR A 162 -6.75 15.40 -1.25
N VAL A 163 -5.62 14.97 -0.70
CA VAL A 163 -4.66 15.91 -0.09
C VAL A 163 -4.08 16.86 -1.13
N ILE A 164 -3.75 16.40 -2.34
CA ILE A 164 -3.26 17.26 -3.43
C ILE A 164 -4.34 18.24 -3.85
N SER A 165 -5.58 17.79 -4.01
CA SER A 165 -6.71 18.67 -4.34
C SER A 165 -6.90 19.80 -3.33
N LEU A 166 -6.83 19.48 -2.04
CA LEU A 166 -6.99 20.45 -0.95
C LEU A 166 -5.80 21.41 -0.78
N THR A 167 -4.60 20.97 -1.18
CA THR A 167 -3.38 21.80 -1.08
C THR A 167 -3.15 22.64 -2.32
N GLU A 168 -3.48 22.15 -3.52
CA GLU A 168 -3.25 22.83 -4.79
C GLU A 168 -4.50 23.52 -5.36
N GLY A 169 -5.68 23.31 -4.75
CA GLY A 169 -6.94 23.88 -5.24
C GLY A 169 -7.43 23.26 -6.57
N ARG A 170 -6.94 22.09 -6.94
CA ARG A 170 -7.30 21.37 -8.18
C ARG A 170 -8.49 20.44 -7.96
N SER A 171 -9.26 20.18 -9.02
CA SER A 171 -10.37 19.23 -8.96
C SER A 171 -9.87 17.82 -8.64
N ILE A 172 -10.43 17.20 -7.59
CA ILE A 172 -10.09 15.84 -7.19
C ILE A 172 -10.33 14.82 -8.31
N ARG A 173 -11.44 14.97 -9.05
CA ARG A 173 -11.80 14.08 -10.15
C ARG A 173 -10.76 14.12 -11.27
N ASN A 174 -10.34 15.32 -11.67
CA ASN A 174 -9.34 15.47 -12.73
C ASN A 174 -8.01 14.90 -12.29
N LEU A 175 -7.55 15.21 -11.06
CA LEU A 175 -6.34 14.65 -10.49
C LEU A 175 -6.36 13.11 -10.45
N TRP A 176 -7.47 12.55 -9.99
CA TRP A 176 -7.58 11.10 -9.85
C TRP A 176 -7.58 10.39 -11.21
N VAL A 177 -8.34 10.91 -12.19
CA VAL A 177 -8.39 10.35 -13.54
C VAL A 177 -7.06 10.53 -14.29
N GLU A 178 -6.45 11.71 -14.23
CA GLU A 178 -5.22 12.00 -14.96
C GLU A 178 -3.99 11.28 -14.39
N CYS A 179 -3.90 11.16 -13.06
CA CYS A 179 -2.69 10.68 -12.40
C CYS A 179 -2.77 9.23 -11.94
N TYR A 180 -3.95 8.72 -11.55
CA TYR A 180 -4.07 7.46 -10.84
C TYR A 180 -4.90 6.40 -11.56
N PHE A 181 -5.98 6.77 -12.24
CA PHE A 181 -6.91 5.80 -12.84
C PHE A 181 -6.20 4.83 -13.80
N TRP A 182 -5.26 5.32 -14.59
CA TRP A 182 -4.49 4.52 -15.54
C TRP A 182 -3.54 3.51 -14.88
N SER A 183 -3.26 3.66 -13.59
CA SER A 183 -2.47 2.68 -12.84
C SER A 183 -3.31 1.50 -12.32
N PHE A 184 -4.64 1.58 -12.35
CA PHE A 184 -5.54 0.54 -11.86
C PHE A 184 -5.30 -0.86 -12.45
N PRO A 185 -5.11 -1.05 -13.78
CA PRO A 185 -4.82 -2.37 -14.34
C PRO A 185 -3.59 -3.04 -13.72
N TYR A 186 -2.57 -2.28 -13.33
CA TYR A 186 -1.37 -2.83 -12.69
C TYR A 186 -1.65 -3.38 -11.29
N TYR A 187 -2.61 -2.79 -10.55
CA TYR A 187 -3.05 -3.34 -9.28
C TYR A 187 -3.76 -4.69 -9.45
N LEU A 188 -4.54 -4.86 -10.51
CA LEU A 188 -5.18 -6.15 -10.83
C LEU A 188 -4.14 -7.19 -11.25
N VAL A 189 -3.17 -6.81 -12.07
CA VAL A 189 -2.05 -7.68 -12.45
C VAL A 189 -1.26 -8.10 -11.21
N GLY A 190 -0.95 -7.16 -10.30
CA GLY A 190 -0.31 -7.47 -9.03
C GLY A 190 -1.12 -8.41 -8.15
N ALA A 191 -2.45 -8.26 -8.11
CA ALA A 191 -3.33 -9.19 -7.39
C ALA A 191 -3.28 -10.59 -8.02
N ALA A 192 -3.24 -10.70 -9.34
CA ALA A 192 -3.09 -11.98 -10.03
C ALA A 192 -1.75 -12.65 -9.69
N PHE A 193 -0.63 -11.90 -9.71
CA PHE A 193 0.68 -12.41 -9.31
C PHE A 193 0.71 -12.82 -7.83
N ALA A 194 0.19 -12.00 -6.92
CA ALA A 194 0.11 -12.34 -5.50
C ALA A 194 -0.75 -13.61 -5.28
N GLY A 195 -1.86 -13.73 -5.99
CA GLY A 195 -2.72 -14.91 -5.94
C GLY A 195 -2.02 -16.17 -6.47
N MET A 196 -1.25 -16.05 -7.55
CA MET A 196 -0.46 -17.13 -8.12
C MET A 196 0.65 -17.59 -7.15
N ILE A 197 1.39 -16.64 -6.58
CA ILE A 197 2.41 -16.92 -5.56
C ILE A 197 1.78 -17.62 -4.35
N GLY A 198 0.65 -17.12 -3.84
CA GLY A 198 -0.03 -17.73 -2.71
C GLY A 198 -0.60 -19.13 -3.03
N TRP A 199 -0.98 -19.40 -4.28
CA TRP A 199 -1.35 -20.75 -4.70
C TRP A 199 -0.13 -21.68 -4.68
N PHE A 200 1.00 -21.27 -5.28
CA PHE A 200 2.25 -22.02 -5.26
C PHE A 200 2.72 -22.31 -3.82
N ASN A 201 2.63 -21.32 -2.93
CA ASN A 201 3.02 -21.47 -1.53
C ASN A 201 2.19 -22.54 -0.80
N ARG A 202 0.91 -22.66 -1.13
CA ARG A 202 0.04 -23.70 -0.53
C ARG A 202 0.34 -25.10 -1.03
N GLU A 203 0.74 -25.24 -2.30
CA GLU A 203 1.03 -26.56 -2.91
C GLU A 203 2.46 -27.03 -2.61
N PHE A 204 3.44 -26.13 -2.62
CA PHE A 204 4.85 -26.49 -2.61
C PHE A 204 5.65 -25.93 -1.42
N GLY A 205 4.99 -25.16 -0.53
CA GLY A 205 5.65 -24.45 0.55
C GLY A 205 6.08 -23.03 0.17
N TRP A 206 6.18 -22.16 1.18
CA TRP A 206 6.47 -20.73 0.99
C TRP A 206 7.88 -20.44 0.44
N GLU A 207 8.81 -21.39 0.60
CA GLU A 207 10.18 -21.29 0.08
C GLU A 207 10.21 -21.19 -1.44
N THR A 208 9.19 -21.71 -2.12
CA THR A 208 9.10 -21.64 -3.59
C THR A 208 8.90 -20.22 -4.10
N SER A 209 8.26 -19.36 -3.30
CA SER A 209 8.11 -17.94 -3.67
C SER A 209 9.45 -17.20 -3.78
N LEU A 210 10.48 -17.64 -3.04
CA LEU A 210 11.83 -17.08 -3.15
C LEU A 210 12.47 -17.33 -4.51
N LEU A 211 12.05 -18.37 -5.24
CA LEU A 211 12.53 -18.66 -6.59
C LEU A 211 11.78 -17.83 -7.65
N ILE A 212 10.54 -17.45 -7.38
CA ILE A 212 9.68 -16.72 -8.33
C ILE A 212 9.94 -15.21 -8.26
N VAL A 213 10.17 -14.69 -7.06
CA VAL A 213 10.36 -13.23 -6.82
C VAL A 213 11.49 -12.60 -7.67
N PRO A 214 12.64 -13.24 -7.90
CA PRO A 214 13.68 -12.65 -8.77
C PRO A 214 13.29 -12.53 -10.24
N ILE A 215 12.20 -13.17 -10.68
CA ILE A 215 11.73 -13.21 -12.07
C ILE A 215 10.74 -12.07 -12.37
N ILE A 216 10.17 -11.44 -11.31
CA ILE A 216 9.22 -10.32 -11.39
C ILE A 216 9.93 -8.97 -11.30
#